data_5cf16a321e5d9041ecd0573350c3b996
#
_entry.id   5cf16a321e5d9041ecd0573350c3b996
#
_cell.length_a   1.000
_cell.length_b   1.000
_cell.length_c   1.000
_cell.angle_alpha   90.00
_cell.angle_beta   90.00
_cell.angle_gamma   90.00
#
_symmetry.space_group_name_H-M   'P 1'
#
loop_
_entity.id
_entity.type
_entity.pdbx_description
1 polymer ?
#
loop_
_entity_poly.entity_id
_entity_poly.type
_entity_poly.pdbx_seq_one_letter_code
_entity_poly.pdbx_strand_id
1 'polypeptide(L)'
;MIKEVKTKHLFIVLIIVSFLYNYQYVLKYGPRSTHQWRQADALSISLNYYNEGMKFFEPKIHAQYSTDGKGVGEFPIVYYINAMVWKAVGINYFTPRLLILLLSFLGLFFLFKSGQLLLNDGFWSLILPLLFLTSPVYIYYANNFIVNIPALSFLFGAWYYLLKFRENFKQKYLIFSSIFFTVSFLLRSTMAIGYLPVIFIFCLEFLGLLKPLISRKKLLDIFVLLLPLALVVPWYLFAKNYNNANNSVYFLTTIRPIWIGENLGDIWVKFYNNLLPNFHFAFIGGLIILAFLFLIVSAKKLPKQFNIFLILIVLEIISYFLLWYVQFDVHDYYTLDFFIFFPPNVLGFLAYHKNHNSFMLQSNKLKILVSITTVFFLLGCAIKSRAKYNSKDFIFNKRIILTKDENDYWNWFHWYYNERGLAMETVKPYLREIGITKEDLVISFPDQSPNISLFFMDQKGFTNLYYYDKSLGEKTAIYKLKGAKYLILSEPDLMQDSTLAPYLKNQIGEYKNIKIFELEN
;
A
#
# COMPACT_ATOMS: atom_id res chain seq x y z
N MET A 1 -32.75 18.53 -12.65
CA MET A 1 -32.43 18.60 -11.20
C MET A 1 -31.70 17.32 -10.82
N ILE A 2 -30.40 17.40 -10.52
CA ILE A 2 -29.62 16.24 -10.06
C ILE A 2 -30.20 15.87 -8.67
N LYS A 3 -30.77 14.65 -8.55
CA LYS A 3 -31.29 14.15 -7.27
C LYS A 3 -30.21 14.19 -6.19
N GLU A 4 -30.63 14.44 -4.95
CA GLU A 4 -29.72 14.44 -3.80
C GLU A 4 -28.88 13.15 -3.74
N VAL A 5 -27.56 13.29 -3.77
CA VAL A 5 -26.61 12.15 -3.67
C VAL A 5 -26.51 11.73 -2.20
N LYS A 6 -26.92 10.49 -1.91
CA LYS A 6 -26.92 9.87 -0.57
C LYS A 6 -25.84 8.80 -0.48
N THR A 7 -25.54 8.35 0.71
CA THR A 7 -24.54 7.29 0.99
C THR A 7 -24.74 6.03 0.13
N LYS A 8 -25.98 5.64 -0.17
CA LYS A 8 -26.26 4.50 -1.05
C LYS A 8 -25.69 4.67 -2.46
N HIS A 9 -25.65 5.91 -2.98
CA HIS A 9 -25.09 6.17 -4.31
C HIS A 9 -23.57 6.01 -4.32
N LEU A 10 -22.87 6.33 -3.21
CA LEU A 10 -21.44 6.00 -3.09
C LEU A 10 -21.23 4.49 -3.22
N PHE A 11 -21.97 3.66 -2.47
CA PHE A 11 -21.81 2.20 -2.56
C PHE A 11 -22.13 1.65 -3.95
N ILE A 12 -23.15 2.18 -4.63
CA ILE A 12 -23.43 1.81 -6.02
C ILE A 12 -22.23 2.13 -6.93
N VAL A 13 -21.64 3.33 -6.78
CA VAL A 13 -20.45 3.73 -7.56
C VAL A 13 -19.28 2.80 -7.24
N LEU A 14 -19.01 2.48 -5.98
CA LEU A 14 -17.94 1.56 -5.58
C LEU A 14 -18.10 0.17 -6.22
N ILE A 15 -19.33 -0.34 -6.25
CA ILE A 15 -19.63 -1.63 -6.89
C ILE A 15 -19.41 -1.55 -8.41
N ILE A 16 -19.96 -0.53 -9.09
CA ILE A 16 -19.79 -0.36 -10.52
C ILE A 16 -18.30 -0.24 -10.89
N VAL A 17 -17.55 0.58 -10.16
CA VAL A 17 -16.13 0.79 -10.38
C VAL A 17 -15.32 -0.48 -10.12
N SER A 18 -15.71 -1.31 -9.15
CA SER A 18 -15.08 -2.61 -8.91
C SER A 18 -15.20 -3.55 -10.12
N PHE A 19 -16.36 -3.61 -10.74
CA PHE A 19 -16.54 -4.37 -11.99
C PHE A 19 -15.76 -3.74 -13.15
N LEU A 20 -15.77 -2.41 -13.27
CA LEU A 20 -15.00 -1.69 -14.28
C LEU A 20 -13.50 -2.01 -14.18
N TYR A 21 -12.95 -2.12 -12.96
CA TYR A 21 -11.54 -2.43 -12.70
C TYR A 21 -11.22 -3.92 -12.69
N ASN A 22 -12.19 -4.77 -13.02
CA ASN A 22 -12.02 -6.22 -13.11
C ASN A 22 -11.73 -6.90 -11.75
N TYR A 23 -12.14 -6.29 -10.63
CA TYR A 23 -11.86 -6.82 -9.31
C TYR A 23 -12.47 -8.20 -9.05
N GLN A 24 -13.57 -8.55 -9.70
CA GLN A 24 -14.17 -9.90 -9.61
C GLN A 24 -13.20 -11.04 -10.01
N TYR A 25 -12.21 -10.74 -10.87
CA TYR A 25 -11.14 -11.68 -11.23
C TYR A 25 -9.89 -11.46 -10.40
N VAL A 26 -9.49 -10.18 -10.22
CA VAL A 26 -8.27 -9.81 -9.48
C VAL A 26 -8.29 -10.34 -8.05
N LEU A 27 -9.45 -10.35 -7.38
CA LEU A 27 -9.60 -10.88 -6.03
C LEU A 27 -9.18 -12.36 -5.88
N LYS A 28 -9.11 -13.11 -6.97
CA LYS A 28 -8.68 -14.53 -6.97
C LYS A 28 -7.18 -14.72 -7.19
N TYR A 29 -6.44 -13.66 -7.60
CA TYR A 29 -5.01 -13.77 -7.91
C TYR A 29 -4.15 -13.74 -6.65
N GLY A 30 -3.14 -14.58 -6.62
CA GLY A 30 -2.03 -14.49 -5.66
C GLY A 30 -1.20 -13.22 -5.83
N PRO A 31 -0.06 -13.11 -5.14
CA PRO A 31 0.92 -12.05 -5.38
C PRO A 31 1.28 -11.97 -6.85
N ARG A 32 1.07 -10.83 -7.49
CA ARG A 32 1.29 -10.69 -8.93
C ARG A 32 1.53 -9.23 -9.33
N SER A 33 2.21 -9.04 -10.46
CA SER A 33 2.47 -7.73 -11.05
C SER A 33 3.41 -6.85 -10.20
N THR A 34 3.20 -5.55 -10.17
CA THR A 34 4.09 -4.59 -9.49
C THR A 34 4.27 -4.95 -8.00
N HIS A 35 5.51 -4.96 -7.53
CA HIS A 35 5.88 -5.27 -6.13
C HIS A 35 5.34 -6.62 -5.63
N GLN A 36 5.38 -7.64 -6.48
CA GLN A 36 4.98 -9.00 -6.12
C GLN A 36 5.69 -9.49 -4.84
N TRP A 37 6.98 -9.13 -4.67
CA TRP A 37 7.76 -9.50 -3.50
C TRP A 37 7.15 -8.96 -2.18
N ARG A 38 6.71 -7.70 -2.15
CA ARG A 38 6.08 -7.11 -0.97
C ARG A 38 4.71 -7.72 -0.67
N GLN A 39 4.00 -8.15 -1.71
CA GLN A 39 2.74 -8.89 -1.59
C GLN A 39 2.99 -10.29 -1.02
N ALA A 40 4.03 -10.98 -1.49
CA ALA A 40 4.42 -12.29 -1.00
C ALA A 40 4.87 -12.25 0.48
N ASP A 41 5.62 -11.21 0.89
CA ASP A 41 6.01 -11.03 2.30
C ASP A 41 4.78 -10.88 3.21
N ALA A 42 3.82 -10.07 2.82
CA ALA A 42 2.58 -9.85 3.58
C ALA A 42 1.79 -11.16 3.78
N LEU A 43 1.64 -11.94 2.72
CA LEU A 43 0.95 -13.23 2.79
C LEU A 43 1.79 -14.31 3.47
N SER A 44 3.12 -14.24 3.36
CA SER A 44 4.02 -15.13 4.08
C SER A 44 3.86 -14.98 5.60
N ILE A 45 3.78 -13.75 6.11
CA ILE A 45 3.48 -13.51 7.53
C ILE A 45 2.13 -14.13 7.90
N SER A 46 1.09 -13.94 7.09
CA SER A 46 -0.23 -14.54 7.33
C SER A 46 -0.17 -16.07 7.34
N LEU A 47 0.58 -16.67 6.41
CA LEU A 47 0.70 -18.12 6.28
C LEU A 47 1.49 -18.75 7.44
N ASN A 48 2.54 -18.07 7.90
CA ASN A 48 3.27 -18.51 9.09
C ASN A 48 2.39 -18.42 10.36
N TYR A 49 1.61 -17.37 10.55
CA TYR A 49 0.61 -17.33 11.63
C TYR A 49 -0.38 -18.51 11.55
N TYR A 50 -0.88 -18.79 10.35
CA TYR A 50 -1.78 -19.92 10.12
C TYR A 50 -1.13 -21.26 10.47
N ASN A 51 0.10 -21.50 10.03
CA ASN A 51 0.80 -22.78 10.20
C ASN A 51 1.38 -22.97 11.61
N GLU A 52 1.90 -21.89 12.25
CA GLU A 52 2.74 -21.97 13.45
C GLU A 52 2.06 -21.47 14.73
N GLY A 53 0.74 -21.62 14.85
CA GLY A 53 0.03 -21.49 16.14
C GLY A 53 -0.42 -20.09 16.51
N MET A 54 -0.57 -19.17 15.56
CA MET A 54 -1.17 -17.84 15.77
C MET A 54 -0.46 -16.98 16.85
N LYS A 55 0.87 -17.02 16.92
CA LYS A 55 1.65 -16.27 17.90
C LYS A 55 1.86 -14.83 17.44
N PHE A 56 0.98 -13.92 17.82
CA PHE A 56 0.92 -12.54 17.33
C PHE A 56 2.27 -11.79 17.39
N PHE A 57 3.03 -11.96 18.46
CA PHE A 57 4.32 -11.28 18.67
C PHE A 57 5.54 -12.05 18.08
N GLU A 58 5.29 -13.10 17.30
CA GLU A 58 6.35 -13.85 16.60
C GLU A 58 6.11 -13.85 15.07
N PRO A 59 6.03 -12.68 14.40
CA PRO A 59 5.86 -12.63 12.94
C PRO A 59 7.09 -13.17 12.23
N LYS A 60 6.86 -13.97 11.17
CA LYS A 60 7.88 -14.67 10.39
C LYS A 60 7.56 -14.66 8.91
N ILE A 61 8.59 -14.80 8.07
CA ILE A 61 8.47 -15.09 6.64
C ILE A 61 9.17 -16.43 6.33
N HIS A 62 9.02 -16.93 5.11
CA HIS A 62 9.64 -18.20 4.68
C HIS A 62 11.14 -18.09 4.49
N ALA A 63 11.64 -16.91 4.13
CA ALA A 63 13.08 -16.68 3.93
C ALA A 63 13.88 -16.77 5.24
N GLN A 64 14.97 -17.55 5.24
CA GLN A 64 15.75 -17.91 6.42
C GLN A 64 17.02 -17.06 6.58
N TYR A 65 16.95 -15.76 6.24
CA TYR A 65 18.06 -14.82 6.43
C TYR A 65 18.14 -14.24 7.86
N SER A 66 17.11 -14.44 8.63
CA SER A 66 17.04 -14.18 10.09
C SER A 66 16.80 -15.48 10.85
N THR A 67 16.90 -15.46 12.17
CA THR A 67 16.61 -16.62 13.00
C THR A 67 15.17 -17.11 12.75
N ASP A 68 15.03 -18.29 12.15
CA ASP A 68 13.73 -18.91 11.83
C ASP A 68 12.77 -17.97 11.04
N GLY A 69 13.31 -17.16 10.14
CA GLY A 69 12.51 -16.21 9.33
C GLY A 69 11.89 -15.06 10.11
N LYS A 70 12.22 -14.89 11.40
CA LYS A 70 11.65 -13.89 12.30
C LYS A 70 12.02 -12.48 11.86
N GLY A 71 11.02 -11.61 11.78
CA GLY A 71 11.19 -10.20 11.46
C GLY A 71 9.86 -9.49 11.28
N VAL A 72 9.82 -8.19 11.58
CA VAL A 72 8.60 -7.38 11.47
C VAL A 72 8.91 -5.91 11.21
N GLY A 73 8.07 -5.24 10.44
CA GLY A 73 8.09 -3.79 10.24
C GLY A 73 6.85 -3.13 10.84
N GLU A 74 5.78 -3.13 10.11
CA GLU A 74 4.47 -2.62 10.54
C GLU A 74 3.76 -3.57 11.51
N PHE A 75 2.78 -3.03 12.25
CA PHE A 75 1.94 -3.82 13.16
C PHE A 75 1.14 -4.87 12.38
N PRO A 76 1.31 -6.17 12.68
CA PRO A 76 0.88 -7.24 11.79
C PRO A 76 -0.61 -7.60 11.90
N ILE A 77 -1.46 -6.71 12.43
CA ILE A 77 -2.87 -6.98 12.72
C ILE A 77 -3.66 -7.43 11.48
N VAL A 78 -3.40 -6.82 10.31
CA VAL A 78 -4.09 -7.20 9.07
C VAL A 78 -3.71 -8.60 8.63
N TYR A 79 -2.44 -8.96 8.73
CA TYR A 79 -1.93 -10.30 8.42
C TYR A 79 -2.44 -11.36 9.39
N TYR A 80 -2.55 -10.99 10.66
CA TYR A 80 -3.09 -11.85 11.71
C TYR A 80 -4.60 -12.11 11.52
N ILE A 81 -5.38 -11.06 11.25
CA ILE A 81 -6.81 -11.19 10.91
C ILE A 81 -6.97 -12.09 9.69
N ASN A 82 -6.13 -11.93 8.65
CA ASN A 82 -6.18 -12.79 7.48
C ASN A 82 -5.93 -14.25 7.84
N ALA A 83 -4.93 -14.55 8.68
CA ALA A 83 -4.66 -15.89 9.16
C ALA A 83 -5.84 -16.48 9.97
N MET A 84 -6.52 -15.66 10.80
CA MET A 84 -7.74 -16.06 11.50
C MET A 84 -8.86 -16.44 10.52
N VAL A 85 -9.07 -15.62 9.48
CA VAL A 85 -10.06 -15.92 8.44
C VAL A 85 -9.71 -17.22 7.71
N TRP A 86 -8.44 -17.43 7.36
CA TRP A 86 -7.99 -18.68 6.75
C TRP A 86 -8.21 -19.90 7.65
N LYS A 87 -8.11 -19.78 8.97
CA LYS A 87 -8.48 -20.88 9.91
C LYS A 87 -9.94 -21.27 9.80
N ALA A 88 -10.82 -20.35 9.43
CA ALA A 88 -12.25 -20.60 9.29
C ALA A 88 -12.66 -21.12 7.90
N VAL A 89 -12.05 -20.55 6.83
CA VAL A 89 -12.50 -20.80 5.43
C VAL A 89 -11.45 -21.48 4.54
N GLY A 90 -10.28 -21.84 5.09
CA GLY A 90 -9.16 -22.37 4.33
C GLY A 90 -8.30 -21.29 3.65
N ILE A 91 -7.07 -21.67 3.27
CA ILE A 91 -6.11 -20.77 2.61
C ILE A 91 -6.62 -20.44 1.20
N ASN A 92 -6.74 -19.15 0.91
CA ASN A 92 -7.11 -18.63 -0.42
C ASN A 92 -6.65 -17.17 -0.58
N TYR A 93 -6.59 -16.68 -1.81
CA TYR A 93 -6.19 -15.29 -2.10
C TYR A 93 -7.36 -14.30 -2.09
N PHE A 94 -8.59 -14.80 -2.15
CA PHE A 94 -9.79 -13.97 -2.21
C PHE A 94 -9.99 -13.18 -0.90
N THR A 95 -9.89 -13.85 0.23
CA THR A 95 -10.20 -13.25 1.54
C THR A 95 -9.27 -12.11 1.93
N PRO A 96 -7.91 -12.20 1.78
CA PRO A 96 -7.05 -11.07 2.10
C PRO A 96 -7.26 -9.88 1.15
N ARG A 97 -7.45 -10.12 -0.15
CA ARG A 97 -7.75 -9.05 -1.10
C ARG A 97 -9.09 -8.38 -0.81
N LEU A 98 -10.12 -9.16 -0.49
CA LEU A 98 -11.43 -8.63 -0.10
C LEU A 98 -11.33 -7.79 1.19
N LEU A 99 -10.56 -8.23 2.17
CA LEU A 99 -10.33 -7.48 3.42
C LEU A 99 -9.75 -6.09 3.11
N ILE A 100 -8.69 -6.02 2.29
CA ILE A 100 -8.07 -4.75 1.91
C ILE A 100 -9.06 -3.88 1.10
N LEU A 101 -9.82 -4.47 0.18
CA LEU A 101 -10.83 -3.76 -0.60
C LEU A 101 -11.93 -3.15 0.29
N LEU A 102 -12.42 -3.90 1.26
CA LEU A 102 -13.42 -3.40 2.22
C LEU A 102 -12.86 -2.28 3.09
N LEU A 103 -11.60 -2.38 3.52
CA LEU A 103 -10.92 -1.30 4.24
C LEU A 103 -10.73 -0.07 3.35
N SER A 104 -10.39 -0.24 2.06
CA SER A 104 -10.36 0.85 1.08
C SER A 104 -11.72 1.55 0.96
N PHE A 105 -12.80 0.77 0.83
CA PHE A 105 -14.16 1.32 0.76
C PHE A 105 -14.56 2.06 2.04
N LEU A 106 -14.12 1.57 3.19
CA LEU A 106 -14.32 2.26 4.48
C LEU A 106 -13.63 3.63 4.48
N GLY A 107 -12.40 3.73 3.97
CA GLY A 107 -11.70 5.01 3.84
C GLY A 107 -12.44 5.99 2.92
N LEU A 108 -12.88 5.52 1.74
CA LEU A 108 -13.65 6.32 0.80
C LEU A 108 -15.02 6.74 1.38
N PHE A 109 -15.65 5.89 2.17
CA PHE A 109 -16.86 6.24 2.93
C PHE A 109 -16.58 7.38 3.92
N PHE A 110 -15.51 7.35 4.69
CA PHE A 110 -15.18 8.44 5.62
C PHE A 110 -14.86 9.75 4.89
N LEU A 111 -14.20 9.70 3.75
CA LEU A 111 -13.99 10.88 2.90
C LEU A 111 -15.32 11.48 2.42
N PHE A 112 -16.23 10.64 1.93
CA PHE A 112 -17.58 11.08 1.55
C PHE A 112 -18.33 11.71 2.71
N LYS A 113 -18.29 11.09 3.90
CA LYS A 113 -18.95 11.60 5.12
C LYS A 113 -18.32 12.90 5.59
N SER A 114 -17.02 13.08 5.48
CA SER A 114 -16.34 14.35 5.76
C SER A 114 -16.80 15.46 4.80
N GLY A 115 -16.92 15.13 3.51
CA GLY A 115 -17.49 16.02 2.52
C GLY A 115 -18.93 16.42 2.86
N GLN A 116 -19.80 15.44 3.20
CA GLN A 116 -21.18 15.73 3.60
C GLN A 116 -21.26 16.66 4.82
N LEU A 117 -20.38 16.45 5.80
CA LEU A 117 -20.34 17.27 7.01
C LEU A 117 -19.97 18.73 6.71
N LEU A 118 -18.96 18.94 5.86
CA LEU A 118 -18.43 20.27 5.56
C LEU A 118 -19.25 21.00 4.48
N LEU A 119 -19.68 20.27 3.44
CA LEU A 119 -20.30 20.86 2.26
C LEU A 119 -21.82 20.85 2.30
N ASN A 120 -22.43 19.92 3.05
CA ASN A 120 -23.89 19.67 3.00
C ASN A 120 -24.42 19.53 1.56
N ASP A 121 -23.60 18.97 0.65
CA ASP A 121 -23.90 18.72 -0.76
C ASP A 121 -23.38 17.33 -1.13
N GLY A 122 -24.28 16.44 -1.49
CA GLY A 122 -23.94 15.05 -1.79
C GLY A 122 -23.10 14.87 -3.06
N PHE A 123 -23.33 15.71 -4.09
CA PHE A 123 -22.56 15.63 -5.34
C PHE A 123 -21.09 16.00 -5.12
N TRP A 124 -20.85 17.18 -4.52
CA TRP A 124 -19.48 17.63 -4.26
C TRP A 124 -18.76 16.76 -3.23
N SER A 125 -19.51 16.17 -2.29
CA SER A 125 -18.95 15.19 -1.35
C SER A 125 -18.47 13.91 -2.02
N LEU A 126 -19.10 13.51 -3.15
CA LEU A 126 -18.71 12.33 -3.91
C LEU A 126 -17.41 12.54 -4.71
N ILE A 127 -17.07 13.78 -5.07
CA ILE A 127 -15.87 14.10 -5.84
C ILE A 127 -14.60 13.60 -5.13
N LEU A 128 -14.53 13.73 -3.81
CA LEU A 128 -13.33 13.32 -3.06
C LEU A 128 -13.05 11.81 -3.18
N PRO A 129 -13.97 10.88 -2.87
CA PRO A 129 -13.77 9.46 -3.16
C PRO A 129 -13.45 9.18 -4.62
N LEU A 130 -14.09 9.89 -5.57
CA LEU A 130 -13.85 9.69 -6.99
C LEU A 130 -12.44 10.09 -7.41
N LEU A 131 -11.83 11.11 -6.80
CA LEU A 131 -10.44 11.47 -7.06
C LEU A 131 -9.49 10.33 -6.73
N PHE A 132 -9.73 9.57 -5.66
CA PHE A 132 -8.93 8.39 -5.33
C PHE A 132 -9.16 7.26 -6.33
N LEU A 133 -10.40 7.04 -6.73
CA LEU A 133 -10.75 6.03 -7.72
C LEU A 133 -10.24 6.34 -9.14
N THR A 134 -9.89 7.60 -9.43
CA THR A 134 -9.26 8.00 -10.69
C THR A 134 -7.73 8.01 -10.64
N SER A 135 -7.14 7.36 -9.65
CA SER A 135 -5.69 7.19 -9.52
C SER A 135 -5.26 5.76 -9.86
N PRO A 136 -4.39 5.54 -10.86
CA PRO A 136 -3.91 4.21 -11.21
C PRO A 136 -3.20 3.49 -10.06
N VAL A 137 -2.39 4.18 -9.26
CA VAL A 137 -1.70 3.58 -8.12
C VAL A 137 -2.67 3.24 -6.99
N TYR A 138 -3.62 4.13 -6.68
CA TYR A 138 -4.60 3.86 -5.62
C TYR A 138 -5.44 2.63 -5.92
N ILE A 139 -6.03 2.53 -7.12
CA ILE A 139 -6.90 1.41 -7.49
C ILE A 139 -6.15 0.07 -7.55
N TYR A 140 -4.85 0.10 -7.89
CA TYR A 140 -4.01 -1.09 -7.87
C TYR A 140 -3.81 -1.61 -6.45
N TYR A 141 -3.55 -0.72 -5.49
CA TYR A 141 -3.32 -1.11 -4.09
C TYR A 141 -4.60 -1.23 -3.26
N ALA A 142 -5.75 -0.76 -3.74
CA ALA A 142 -7.03 -0.83 -3.06
C ALA A 142 -7.52 -2.26 -2.76
N ASN A 143 -7.00 -3.27 -3.46
CA ASN A 143 -7.29 -4.69 -3.24
C ASN A 143 -6.01 -5.55 -3.19
N ASN A 144 -4.88 -4.94 -2.89
CA ASN A 144 -3.59 -5.61 -2.78
C ASN A 144 -3.42 -6.25 -1.39
N PHE A 145 -2.23 -6.76 -1.07
CA PHE A 145 -1.95 -7.40 0.22
C PHE A 145 -1.20 -6.48 1.20
N ILE A 146 -0.81 -5.27 0.76
CA ILE A 146 -0.04 -4.33 1.58
C ILE A 146 -0.94 -3.38 2.35
N VAL A 147 -0.45 -2.87 3.47
CA VAL A 147 -1.25 -2.13 4.46
C VAL A 147 -1.34 -0.61 4.23
N ASN A 148 -0.75 -0.09 3.14
CA ASN A 148 -0.76 1.35 2.85
C ASN A 148 -2.17 1.94 2.72
N ILE A 149 -3.04 1.29 1.95
CA ILE A 149 -4.44 1.73 1.79
C ILE A 149 -5.23 1.57 3.09
N PRO A 150 -5.17 0.45 3.83
CA PRO A 150 -5.72 0.38 5.18
C PRO A 150 -5.28 1.52 6.09
N ALA A 151 -3.98 1.85 6.13
CA ALA A 151 -3.46 2.94 6.95
C ALA A 151 -4.10 4.30 6.58
N LEU A 152 -4.16 4.64 5.29
CA LEU A 152 -4.85 5.83 4.79
C LEU A 152 -6.35 5.82 5.16
N SER A 153 -7.00 4.66 5.05
CA SER A 153 -8.43 4.53 5.35
C SER A 153 -8.74 4.83 6.81
N PHE A 154 -7.90 4.35 7.72
CA PHE A 154 -8.00 4.69 9.14
C PHE A 154 -7.67 6.16 9.39
N LEU A 155 -6.70 6.76 8.69
CA LEU A 155 -6.42 8.19 8.78
C LEU A 155 -7.64 9.04 8.39
N PHE A 156 -8.32 8.69 7.30
CA PHE A 156 -9.53 9.40 6.88
C PHE A 156 -10.67 9.23 7.89
N GLY A 157 -10.78 8.07 8.50
CA GLY A 157 -11.71 7.82 9.61
C GLY A 157 -11.38 8.69 10.84
N ALA A 158 -10.10 8.82 11.19
CA ALA A 158 -9.64 9.67 12.28
C ALA A 158 -10.03 11.14 12.04
N TRP A 159 -9.80 11.66 10.83
CA TRP A 159 -10.18 13.01 10.45
C TRP A 159 -11.70 13.23 10.45
N TYR A 160 -12.48 12.25 9.96
CA TYR A 160 -13.95 12.34 10.04
C TYR A 160 -14.44 12.46 11.48
N TYR A 161 -13.95 11.60 12.38
CA TYR A 161 -14.36 11.68 13.79
C TYR A 161 -13.83 12.93 14.48
N LEU A 162 -12.66 13.45 14.08
CA LEU A 162 -12.16 14.73 14.56
C LEU A 162 -13.08 15.88 14.13
N LEU A 163 -13.54 15.92 12.88
CA LEU A 163 -14.51 16.90 12.41
C LEU A 163 -15.83 16.80 13.20
N LYS A 164 -16.30 15.57 13.46
CA LYS A 164 -17.47 15.34 14.32
C LYS A 164 -17.27 15.85 15.75
N PHE A 165 -16.09 15.69 16.30
CA PHE A 165 -15.75 16.26 17.60
C PHE A 165 -15.78 17.79 17.56
N ARG A 166 -15.20 18.41 16.55
CA ARG A 166 -15.19 19.88 16.39
C ARG A 166 -16.60 20.48 16.20
N GLU A 167 -17.53 19.70 15.65
CA GLU A 167 -18.93 20.13 15.46
C GLU A 167 -19.70 20.19 16.78
N ASN A 168 -19.52 19.24 17.70
CA ASN A 168 -20.40 19.06 18.86
C ASN A 168 -19.70 18.78 20.20
N PHE A 169 -18.39 18.72 20.24
CA PHE A 169 -17.52 18.49 21.40
C PHE A 169 -17.86 17.23 22.23
N LYS A 170 -18.47 16.20 21.60
CA LYS A 170 -18.73 14.91 22.26
C LYS A 170 -17.46 14.07 22.33
N GLN A 171 -16.99 13.77 23.54
CA GLN A 171 -15.74 13.04 23.81
C GLN A 171 -15.62 11.71 23.04
N LYS A 172 -16.73 10.99 22.86
CA LYS A 172 -16.74 9.74 22.10
C LYS A 172 -16.13 9.89 20.70
N TYR A 173 -16.33 11.03 20.03
CA TYR A 173 -15.78 11.23 18.70
C TYR A 173 -14.26 11.49 18.74
N LEU A 174 -13.76 12.15 19.77
CA LEU A 174 -12.33 12.32 19.97
C LEU A 174 -11.65 10.98 20.28
N ILE A 175 -12.29 10.15 21.11
CA ILE A 175 -11.81 8.78 21.39
C ILE A 175 -11.78 7.94 20.11
N PHE A 176 -12.85 7.95 19.30
CA PHE A 176 -12.82 7.26 18.00
C PHE A 176 -11.72 7.79 17.08
N SER A 177 -11.56 9.13 17.01
CA SER A 177 -10.45 9.73 16.23
C SER A 177 -9.11 9.21 16.69
N SER A 178 -8.86 9.18 18.01
CA SER A 178 -7.61 8.68 18.59
C SER A 178 -7.38 7.19 18.29
N ILE A 179 -8.40 6.34 18.39
CA ILE A 179 -8.30 4.91 18.03
C ILE A 179 -7.95 4.75 16.55
N PHE A 180 -8.59 5.50 15.68
CA PHE A 180 -8.33 5.44 14.24
C PHE A 180 -6.93 5.96 13.90
N PHE A 181 -6.44 7.02 14.53
CA PHE A 181 -5.04 7.46 14.40
C PHE A 181 -4.08 6.37 14.88
N THR A 182 -4.36 5.73 16.01
CA THR A 182 -3.51 4.65 16.54
C THR A 182 -3.37 3.52 15.53
N VAL A 183 -4.48 3.01 15.00
CA VAL A 183 -4.45 1.93 14.01
C VAL A 183 -3.73 2.37 12.73
N SER A 184 -4.02 3.57 12.25
CA SER A 184 -3.37 4.14 11.07
C SER A 184 -1.85 4.19 11.22
N PHE A 185 -1.35 4.68 12.35
CA PHE A 185 0.07 4.76 12.67
C PHE A 185 0.75 3.40 12.86
N LEU A 186 0.07 2.47 13.55
CA LEU A 186 0.58 1.12 13.75
C LEU A 186 0.75 0.39 12.41
N LEU A 187 -0.15 0.61 11.46
CA LEU A 187 -0.05 0.06 10.11
C LEU A 187 1.04 0.75 9.28
N ARG A 188 1.24 2.06 9.46
CA ARG A 188 2.23 2.81 8.70
C ARG A 188 2.65 4.10 9.42
N SER A 189 3.91 4.19 9.81
CA SER A 189 4.44 5.33 10.57
C SER A 189 4.33 6.68 9.86
N THR A 190 4.39 6.68 8.53
CA THR A 190 4.27 7.91 7.70
C THR A 190 2.89 8.57 7.77
N MET A 191 1.88 7.89 8.33
CA MET A 191 0.59 8.53 8.63
C MET A 191 0.70 9.63 9.68
N ALA A 192 1.88 9.78 10.32
CA ALA A 192 2.25 10.94 11.12
C ALA A 192 1.96 12.27 10.42
N ILE A 193 2.17 12.33 9.10
CA ILE A 193 1.88 13.49 8.24
C ILE A 193 0.44 14.00 8.42
N GLY A 194 -0.51 13.11 8.65
CA GLY A 194 -1.90 13.52 8.87
C GLY A 194 -2.28 13.74 10.34
N TYR A 195 -1.41 13.42 11.27
CA TYR A 195 -1.68 13.46 12.70
C TYR A 195 -0.95 14.60 13.42
N LEU A 196 0.34 14.82 13.14
CA LEU A 196 1.14 15.84 13.83
C LEU A 196 0.57 17.26 13.69
N PRO A 197 0.05 17.68 12.52
CA PRO A 197 -0.63 18.97 12.39
C PRO A 197 -1.83 19.12 13.33
N VAL A 198 -2.56 18.02 13.57
CA VAL A 198 -3.69 18.02 14.50
C VAL A 198 -3.22 18.29 15.93
N ILE A 199 -2.22 17.52 16.40
CA ILE A 199 -1.64 17.73 17.73
C ILE A 199 -1.14 19.15 17.89
N PHE A 200 -0.37 19.64 16.90
CA PHE A 200 0.18 20.99 16.95
C PHE A 200 -0.90 22.07 17.12
N ILE A 201 -1.99 21.98 16.36
CA ILE A 201 -3.12 22.92 16.47
C ILE A 201 -3.76 22.84 17.85
N PHE A 202 -4.01 21.63 18.38
CA PHE A 202 -4.57 21.48 19.72
C PHE A 202 -3.67 22.04 20.81
N CYS A 203 -2.34 21.91 20.67
CA CYS A 203 -1.39 22.54 21.58
C CYS A 203 -1.46 24.07 21.50
N LEU A 204 -1.52 24.66 20.31
CA LEU A 204 -1.67 26.11 20.15
C LEU A 204 -2.99 26.64 20.74
N GLU A 205 -4.07 25.90 20.59
CA GLU A 205 -5.37 26.22 21.20
C GLU A 205 -5.32 26.09 22.73
N PHE A 206 -4.65 25.09 23.26
CA PHE A 206 -4.46 24.89 24.70
C PHE A 206 -3.64 26.05 25.32
N LEU A 207 -2.60 26.48 24.65
CA LEU A 207 -1.75 27.60 25.05
C LEU A 207 -2.44 28.97 24.87
N GLY A 208 -3.65 29.01 24.29
CA GLY A 208 -4.36 30.27 24.03
C GLY A 208 -3.83 31.09 22.86
N LEU A 209 -2.93 30.52 22.04
CA LEU A 209 -2.35 31.19 20.86
C LEU A 209 -3.31 31.16 19.65
N LEU A 210 -4.27 30.24 19.67
CA LEU A 210 -5.36 30.17 18.71
C LEU A 210 -6.70 30.20 19.45
N LYS A 211 -7.75 30.70 18.75
CA LYS A 211 -9.13 30.62 19.28
C LYS A 211 -9.48 29.15 19.55
N PRO A 212 -9.84 28.81 20.79
CA PRO A 212 -10.04 27.41 21.14
C PRO A 212 -11.25 26.81 20.42
N LEU A 213 -11.03 25.74 19.70
CA LEU A 213 -12.02 24.81 19.15
C LEU A 213 -11.97 23.48 19.91
N ILE A 214 -11.59 23.51 21.18
CA ILE A 214 -11.50 22.38 22.09
C ILE A 214 -12.62 22.44 23.12
N SER A 215 -12.94 21.28 23.72
CA SER A 215 -14.00 21.19 24.73
C SER A 215 -13.64 21.95 26.03
N ARG A 216 -14.58 22.05 26.94
CA ARG A 216 -14.30 22.57 28.32
C ARG A 216 -13.28 21.69 29.07
N LYS A 217 -13.10 20.43 28.66
CA LYS A 217 -12.14 19.46 29.23
C LYS A 217 -10.80 19.46 28.49
N LYS A 218 -10.22 20.63 28.27
CA LYS A 218 -9.01 20.86 27.45
C LYS A 218 -7.86 19.87 27.69
N LEU A 219 -7.54 19.59 28.96
CA LEU A 219 -6.46 18.68 29.32
C LEU A 219 -6.79 17.23 28.91
N LEU A 220 -8.04 16.80 29.11
CA LEU A 220 -8.49 15.48 28.69
C LEU A 220 -8.43 15.33 27.17
N ASP A 221 -8.80 16.36 26.40
CA ASP A 221 -8.75 16.34 24.94
C ASP A 221 -7.31 16.10 24.44
N ILE A 222 -6.34 16.80 25.03
CA ILE A 222 -4.92 16.62 24.68
C ILE A 222 -4.46 15.22 25.08
N PHE A 223 -4.80 14.75 26.27
CA PHE A 223 -4.42 13.43 26.75
C PHE A 223 -4.94 12.32 25.81
N VAL A 224 -6.22 12.40 25.41
CA VAL A 224 -6.81 11.45 24.45
C VAL A 224 -6.10 11.51 23.11
N LEU A 225 -5.73 12.70 22.63
CA LEU A 225 -4.99 12.83 21.37
C LEU A 225 -3.54 12.34 21.43
N LEU A 226 -2.91 12.35 22.60
CA LEU A 226 -1.54 11.81 22.77
C LEU A 226 -1.53 10.28 22.91
N LEU A 227 -2.68 9.64 23.17
CA LEU A 227 -2.79 8.19 23.30
C LEU A 227 -2.20 7.41 22.09
N PRO A 228 -2.39 7.83 20.82
CA PRO A 228 -1.74 7.18 19.69
C PRO A 228 -0.23 7.05 19.83
N LEU A 229 0.46 8.09 20.29
CA LEU A 229 1.93 8.04 20.50
C LEU A 229 2.30 7.06 21.62
N ALA A 230 1.54 7.03 22.71
CA ALA A 230 1.77 6.13 23.82
C ALA A 230 1.61 4.64 23.45
N LEU A 231 0.82 4.33 22.40
CA LEU A 231 0.60 2.96 21.93
C LEU A 231 1.52 2.58 20.75
N VAL A 232 1.85 3.53 19.89
CA VAL A 232 2.65 3.30 18.68
C VAL A 232 4.14 3.22 19.00
N VAL A 233 4.66 4.09 19.87
CA VAL A 233 6.08 4.08 20.24
C VAL A 233 6.54 2.73 20.83
N PRO A 234 5.82 2.11 21.79
CA PRO A 234 6.18 0.79 22.30
C PRO A 234 6.21 -0.29 21.21
N TRP A 235 5.30 -0.23 20.22
CA TRP A 235 5.33 -1.16 19.11
C TRP A 235 6.62 -1.06 18.28
N TYR A 236 7.01 0.15 17.89
CA TYR A 236 8.23 0.32 17.08
C TYR A 236 9.51 -0.01 17.87
N LEU A 237 9.53 0.25 19.18
CA LEU A 237 10.61 -0.21 20.04
C LEU A 237 10.66 -1.75 20.12
N PHE A 238 9.50 -2.39 20.27
CA PHE A 238 9.39 -3.86 20.22
C PHE A 238 9.89 -4.40 18.87
N ALA A 239 9.41 -3.86 17.75
CA ALA A 239 9.79 -4.31 16.41
C ALA A 239 11.30 -4.19 16.17
N LYS A 240 11.91 -3.06 16.58
CA LYS A 240 13.36 -2.87 16.53
C LYS A 240 14.13 -3.92 17.35
N ASN A 241 13.71 -4.13 18.59
CA ASN A 241 14.36 -5.11 19.49
C ASN A 241 14.17 -6.54 18.98
N TYR A 242 12.98 -6.88 18.50
CA TYR A 242 12.67 -8.18 17.92
C TYR A 242 13.54 -8.48 16.70
N ASN A 243 13.65 -7.51 15.78
CA ASN A 243 14.48 -7.65 14.59
C ASN A 243 15.96 -7.81 14.96
N ASN A 244 16.47 -6.99 15.86
CA ASN A 244 17.87 -7.08 16.31
C ASN A 244 18.18 -8.43 16.99
N ALA A 245 17.30 -8.90 17.87
CA ALA A 245 17.46 -10.18 18.57
C ALA A 245 17.43 -11.40 17.61
N ASN A 246 16.81 -11.27 16.46
CA ASN A 246 16.70 -12.33 15.47
C ASN A 246 17.56 -12.10 14.21
N ASN A 247 18.47 -11.11 14.23
CA ASN A 247 19.33 -10.77 13.09
C ASN A 247 18.54 -10.51 11.79
N SER A 248 17.35 -9.91 11.91
CA SER A 248 16.52 -9.61 10.74
C SER A 248 17.12 -8.45 9.96
N VAL A 249 17.28 -8.66 8.65
CA VAL A 249 17.94 -7.70 7.75
C VAL A 249 16.98 -6.96 6.83
N TYR A 250 15.70 -7.31 6.79
CA TYR A 250 14.78 -6.71 5.81
C TYR A 250 13.60 -5.93 6.35
N PHE A 251 13.27 -5.90 7.55
CA PHE A 251 12.16 -5.08 8.02
C PHE A 251 12.61 -3.79 8.70
N LEU A 252 13.90 -3.63 8.90
CA LEU A 252 14.50 -2.39 9.38
C LEU A 252 14.64 -1.40 8.22
N THR A 253 13.57 -0.73 7.86
CA THR A 253 13.65 0.38 6.91
C THR A 253 14.36 1.54 7.56
N THR A 254 15.63 1.69 7.26
CA THR A 254 16.32 2.96 7.47
C THR A 254 15.77 4.01 6.52
N ILE A 255 15.59 5.20 7.02
CA ILE A 255 15.32 6.38 6.20
C ILE A 255 16.43 6.50 5.16
N ARG A 256 16.07 6.71 3.89
CA ARG A 256 17.02 6.90 2.79
C ARG A 256 16.84 8.29 2.18
N PRO A 257 17.37 9.31 2.86
CA PRO A 257 17.18 10.69 2.44
C PRO A 257 17.97 11.06 1.20
N ILE A 258 17.57 12.15 0.55
CA ILE A 258 18.17 12.63 -0.69
C ILE A 258 19.69 12.84 -0.58
N TRP A 259 20.21 13.24 0.59
CA TRP A 259 21.63 13.53 0.80
C TRP A 259 22.55 12.30 0.95
N ILE A 260 21.99 11.09 1.02
CA ILE A 260 22.78 9.83 0.99
C ILE A 260 22.61 9.09 -0.32
N GLY A 261 21.77 9.59 -1.23
CA GLY A 261 21.48 8.93 -2.50
C GLY A 261 22.61 9.13 -3.51
N GLU A 262 22.91 8.05 -4.22
CA GLU A 262 23.68 8.08 -5.46
C GLU A 262 22.70 8.22 -6.65
N ASN A 263 23.14 8.80 -7.76
CA ASN A 263 22.34 8.92 -8.98
C ASN A 263 20.99 9.64 -8.81
N LEU A 264 20.97 10.74 -8.06
CA LEU A 264 19.74 11.50 -7.75
C LEU A 264 18.96 11.92 -9.00
N GLY A 265 19.67 12.25 -10.09
CA GLY A 265 19.06 12.61 -11.37
C GLY A 265 18.25 11.47 -11.97
N ASP A 266 18.75 10.24 -11.92
CA ASP A 266 18.08 9.06 -12.46
C ASP A 266 16.81 8.73 -11.65
N ILE A 267 16.89 8.88 -10.31
CA ILE A 267 15.72 8.71 -9.43
C ILE A 267 14.64 9.76 -9.78
N TRP A 268 15.05 11.02 -10.01
CA TRP A 268 14.11 12.07 -10.43
C TRP A 268 13.46 11.77 -11.77
N VAL A 269 14.23 11.32 -12.75
CA VAL A 269 13.73 10.94 -14.08
C VAL A 269 12.72 9.79 -13.96
N LYS A 270 13.01 8.76 -13.16
CA LYS A 270 12.08 7.65 -12.91
C LYS A 270 10.82 8.12 -12.17
N PHE A 271 10.98 8.96 -11.16
CA PHE A 271 9.85 9.54 -10.43
C PHE A 271 8.92 10.30 -11.37
N TYR A 272 9.49 11.20 -12.19
CA TYR A 272 8.72 12.03 -13.11
C TYR A 272 8.06 11.24 -14.24
N ASN A 273 8.80 10.32 -14.87
CA ASN A 273 8.33 9.60 -16.05
C ASN A 273 7.47 8.37 -15.72
N ASN A 274 7.69 7.71 -14.58
CA ASN A 274 7.05 6.45 -14.26
C ASN A 274 6.11 6.54 -13.06
N LEU A 275 6.54 7.13 -11.93
CA LEU A 275 5.74 7.14 -10.71
C LEU A 275 4.63 8.19 -10.78
N LEU A 276 4.94 9.41 -11.19
CA LEU A 276 3.98 10.51 -11.23
C LEU A 276 2.80 10.25 -12.18
N PRO A 277 2.97 9.73 -13.43
CA PRO A 277 1.86 9.35 -14.30
C PRO A 277 1.03 8.17 -13.79
N ASN A 278 1.61 7.30 -12.95
CA ASN A 278 0.90 6.23 -12.28
C ASN A 278 0.24 6.69 -10.97
N PHE A 279 0.77 7.72 -10.32
CA PHE A 279 0.15 8.33 -9.15
C PHE A 279 -1.17 8.99 -9.52
N HIS A 280 -1.16 9.87 -10.52
CA HIS A 280 -2.39 10.49 -11.01
C HIS A 280 -2.24 11.03 -12.44
N PHE A 281 -3.36 11.18 -13.17
CA PHE A 281 -3.35 11.87 -14.46
C PHE A 281 -2.96 13.34 -14.29
N ALA A 282 -2.07 13.83 -15.16
CA ALA A 282 -1.51 15.19 -15.08
C ALA A 282 -2.58 16.29 -15.00
N PHE A 283 -3.70 16.13 -15.72
CA PHE A 283 -4.81 17.07 -15.67
C PHE A 283 -5.40 17.20 -14.26
N ILE A 284 -5.65 16.08 -13.59
CA ILE A 284 -6.20 16.09 -12.21
C ILE A 284 -5.16 16.64 -11.25
N GLY A 285 -3.89 16.25 -11.41
CA GLY A 285 -2.77 16.82 -10.63
C GLY A 285 -2.71 18.34 -10.76
N GLY A 286 -2.86 18.87 -11.99
CA GLY A 286 -2.93 20.30 -12.24
C GLY A 286 -4.10 20.97 -11.53
N LEU A 287 -5.29 20.38 -11.53
CA LEU A 287 -6.44 20.91 -10.78
C LEU A 287 -6.21 20.94 -9.26
N ILE A 288 -5.56 19.91 -8.71
CA ILE A 288 -5.18 19.86 -7.28
C ILE A 288 -4.20 20.99 -6.94
N ILE A 289 -3.21 21.22 -7.79
CA ILE A 289 -2.24 22.32 -7.63
C ILE A 289 -2.96 23.69 -7.74
N LEU A 290 -3.83 23.88 -8.71
CA LEU A 290 -4.59 25.12 -8.85
C LEU A 290 -5.51 25.38 -7.65
N ALA A 291 -6.16 24.34 -7.11
CA ALA A 291 -6.95 24.46 -5.88
C ALA A 291 -6.06 24.90 -4.69
N PHE A 292 -4.87 24.35 -4.56
CA PHE A 292 -3.92 24.72 -3.53
C PHE A 292 -3.44 26.17 -3.66
N LEU A 293 -3.04 26.60 -4.87
CA LEU A 293 -2.65 27.99 -5.13
C LEU A 293 -3.78 28.96 -4.82
N PHE A 294 -5.01 28.60 -5.17
CA PHE A 294 -6.19 29.38 -4.80
C PHE A 294 -6.34 29.52 -3.28
N LEU A 295 -6.15 28.46 -2.52
CA LEU A 295 -6.22 28.50 -1.05
C LEU A 295 -5.15 29.38 -0.44
N ILE A 296 -3.92 29.36 -1.00
CA ILE A 296 -2.82 30.26 -0.58
C ILE A 296 -3.23 31.73 -0.78
N VAL A 297 -3.72 32.08 -1.97
CA VAL A 297 -4.16 33.46 -2.27
C VAL A 297 -5.33 33.87 -1.37
N SER A 298 -6.20 32.93 -1.04
CA SER A 298 -7.38 33.15 -0.22
C SER A 298 -7.13 33.00 1.30
N ALA A 299 -5.90 32.79 1.74
CA ALA A 299 -5.55 32.44 3.13
C ALA A 299 -6.10 33.42 4.18
N LYS A 300 -6.15 34.73 3.88
CA LYS A 300 -6.71 35.75 4.78
C LYS A 300 -8.22 35.56 5.05
N LYS A 301 -8.94 34.86 4.17
CA LYS A 301 -10.38 34.58 4.27
C LYS A 301 -10.68 33.20 4.87
N LEU A 302 -9.65 32.42 5.16
CA LEU A 302 -9.76 31.07 5.73
C LEU A 302 -9.50 31.10 7.25
N PRO A 303 -10.04 30.12 8.01
CA PRO A 303 -9.71 29.98 9.42
C PRO A 303 -8.21 29.77 9.62
N LYS A 304 -7.61 30.45 10.62
CA LYS A 304 -6.17 30.33 10.93
C LYS A 304 -5.75 28.88 11.18
N GLN A 305 -6.58 28.11 11.90
CA GLN A 305 -6.33 26.69 12.16
C GLN A 305 -6.20 25.88 10.86
N PHE A 306 -7.09 26.15 9.90
CA PHE A 306 -7.03 25.46 8.60
C PHE A 306 -5.76 25.81 7.82
N ASN A 307 -5.38 27.10 7.80
CA ASN A 307 -4.15 27.53 7.14
C ASN A 307 -2.91 26.85 7.74
N ILE A 308 -2.84 26.82 9.10
CA ILE A 308 -1.73 26.14 9.81
C ILE A 308 -1.74 24.66 9.48
N PHE A 309 -2.90 24.00 9.50
CA PHE A 309 -3.03 22.59 9.15
C PHE A 309 -2.51 22.30 7.74
N LEU A 310 -2.95 23.09 6.75
CA LEU A 310 -2.56 22.92 5.36
C LEU A 310 -1.06 23.14 5.14
N ILE A 311 -0.50 24.19 5.75
CA ILE A 311 0.95 24.49 5.68
C ILE A 311 1.75 23.33 6.28
N LEU A 312 1.37 22.83 7.45
CA LEU A 312 2.07 21.71 8.10
C LEU A 312 2.01 20.44 7.25
N ILE A 313 0.84 20.08 6.70
CA ILE A 313 0.72 18.95 5.77
C ILE A 313 1.70 19.09 4.59
N VAL A 314 1.79 20.27 4.00
CA VAL A 314 2.71 20.52 2.87
C VAL A 314 4.16 20.37 3.29
N LEU A 315 4.55 20.97 4.42
CA LEU A 315 5.91 20.86 4.94
C LEU A 315 6.28 19.41 5.27
N GLU A 316 5.35 18.67 5.86
CA GLU A 316 5.57 17.25 6.19
C GLU A 316 5.64 16.37 4.94
N ILE A 317 4.85 16.64 3.90
CA ILE A 317 4.95 15.94 2.60
C ILE A 317 6.28 16.24 1.90
N ILE A 318 6.74 17.50 1.92
CA ILE A 318 8.06 17.85 1.39
C ILE A 318 9.15 17.12 2.20
N SER A 319 9.07 17.15 3.52
CA SER A 319 10.01 16.44 4.39
C SER A 319 9.99 14.92 4.12
N TYR A 320 8.81 14.34 3.97
CA TYR A 320 8.66 12.94 3.59
C TYR A 320 9.32 12.63 2.24
N PHE A 321 9.08 13.45 1.21
CA PHE A 321 9.69 13.26 -0.10
C PHE A 321 11.22 13.30 -0.01
N LEU A 322 11.78 14.26 0.73
CA LEU A 322 13.22 14.39 0.90
C LEU A 322 13.83 13.24 1.74
N LEU A 323 13.15 12.80 2.79
CA LEU A 323 13.61 11.73 3.68
C LEU A 323 13.50 10.34 3.08
N TRP A 324 12.56 10.11 2.15
CA TRP A 324 12.36 8.82 1.47
C TRP A 324 12.76 8.88 -0.02
N TYR A 325 13.52 9.88 -0.44
CA TYR A 325 13.83 10.14 -1.85
C TYR A 325 14.36 8.91 -2.60
N VAL A 326 15.34 8.22 -2.02
CA VAL A 326 15.96 7.05 -2.64
C VAL A 326 14.99 5.88 -2.81
N GLN A 327 13.93 5.80 -2.00
CA GLN A 327 12.91 4.76 -2.13
C GLN A 327 12.04 4.95 -3.38
N PHE A 328 11.92 6.17 -3.90
CA PHE A 328 11.18 6.42 -5.14
C PHE A 328 11.89 5.91 -6.40
N ASP A 329 13.11 5.40 -6.29
CA ASP A 329 13.78 4.72 -7.41
C ASP A 329 12.97 3.53 -7.94
N VAL A 330 12.41 2.73 -7.04
CA VAL A 330 11.75 1.46 -7.42
C VAL A 330 10.37 1.24 -6.77
N HIS A 331 9.92 2.06 -5.81
CA HIS A 331 8.74 1.76 -5.01
C HIS A 331 7.60 2.76 -5.23
N ASP A 332 6.68 2.44 -6.12
CA ASP A 332 5.53 3.31 -6.44
C ASP A 332 4.52 3.44 -5.27
N TYR A 333 4.41 2.46 -4.38
CA TYR A 333 3.49 2.51 -3.23
C TYR A 333 3.86 3.57 -2.18
N TYR A 334 5.08 4.12 -2.20
CA TYR A 334 5.41 5.29 -1.38
C TYR A 334 4.68 6.55 -1.85
N THR A 335 4.28 6.64 -3.11
CA THR A 335 3.47 7.76 -3.60
C THR A 335 2.08 7.82 -2.97
N LEU A 336 1.57 6.72 -2.41
CA LEU A 336 0.27 6.68 -1.73
C LEU A 336 0.18 7.66 -0.56
N ASP A 337 1.30 7.97 0.09
CA ASP A 337 1.32 8.90 1.22
C ASP A 337 1.06 10.35 0.79
N PHE A 338 1.28 10.71 -0.48
CA PHE A 338 0.90 12.03 -1.02
C PHE A 338 -0.62 12.24 -1.04
N PHE A 339 -1.42 11.18 -1.00
CA PHE A 339 -2.87 11.31 -0.89
C PHE A 339 -3.33 11.97 0.40
N ILE A 340 -2.49 12.07 1.42
CA ILE A 340 -2.78 12.80 2.67
C ILE A 340 -3.07 14.28 2.38
N PHE A 341 -2.45 14.85 1.34
CA PHE A 341 -2.67 16.24 0.94
C PHE A 341 -4.04 16.49 0.26
N PHE A 342 -4.63 15.47 -0.40
CA PHE A 342 -5.82 15.67 -1.24
C PHE A 342 -7.06 16.08 -0.44
N PRO A 343 -7.46 15.39 0.66
CA PRO A 343 -8.67 15.74 1.39
C PRO A 343 -8.68 17.17 1.93
N PRO A 344 -7.65 17.66 2.65
CA PRO A 344 -7.67 19.03 3.16
C PRO A 344 -7.66 20.07 2.03
N ASN A 345 -6.92 19.83 0.95
CA ASN A 345 -6.85 20.75 -0.18
C ASN A 345 -8.21 20.86 -0.90
N VAL A 346 -8.79 19.72 -1.31
CA VAL A 346 -10.03 19.71 -2.08
C VAL A 346 -11.24 20.14 -1.22
N LEU A 347 -11.34 19.63 0.01
CA LEU A 347 -12.42 20.04 0.91
C LEU A 347 -12.30 21.52 1.32
N GLY A 348 -11.08 22.00 1.54
CA GLY A 348 -10.84 23.43 1.82
C GLY A 348 -11.28 24.32 0.66
N PHE A 349 -10.93 23.95 -0.56
CA PHE A 349 -11.33 24.67 -1.78
C PHE A 349 -12.87 24.68 -1.94
N LEU A 350 -13.51 23.51 -1.84
CA LEU A 350 -14.97 23.41 -1.98
C LEU A 350 -15.72 24.11 -0.84
N ALA A 351 -15.24 24.00 0.41
CA ALA A 351 -15.83 24.67 1.58
C ALA A 351 -15.70 26.20 1.46
N TYR A 352 -14.57 26.72 0.96
CA TYR A 352 -14.43 28.12 0.68
C TYR A 352 -15.52 28.62 -0.28
N HIS A 353 -15.70 27.96 -1.41
CA HIS A 353 -16.71 28.33 -2.40
C HIS A 353 -18.15 28.20 -1.90
N LYS A 354 -18.43 27.20 -1.05
CA LYS A 354 -19.72 27.05 -0.38
C LYS A 354 -19.99 28.25 0.55
N ASN A 355 -19.04 28.60 1.40
CA ASN A 355 -19.23 29.65 2.41
C ASN A 355 -19.34 31.05 1.79
N HIS A 356 -18.86 31.23 0.56
CA HIS A 356 -18.97 32.49 -0.17
C HIS A 356 -20.07 32.44 -1.24
N ASN A 357 -21.02 31.50 -1.16
CA ASN A 357 -22.16 31.33 -2.06
C ASN A 357 -21.76 31.36 -3.55
N SER A 358 -20.62 30.75 -3.88
CA SER A 358 -20.09 30.74 -5.24
C SER A 358 -21.07 30.07 -6.21
N PHE A 359 -21.39 30.74 -7.30
CA PHE A 359 -22.16 30.19 -8.42
C PHE A 359 -21.56 28.88 -8.96
N MET A 360 -20.26 28.68 -8.80
CA MET A 360 -19.55 27.50 -9.24
C MET A 360 -20.17 26.19 -8.72
N LEU A 361 -20.46 26.10 -7.42
CA LEU A 361 -21.02 24.86 -6.82
C LEU A 361 -22.49 24.60 -7.22
N GLN A 362 -23.22 25.64 -7.61
CA GLN A 362 -24.63 25.55 -8.04
C GLN A 362 -24.78 25.21 -9.53
N SER A 363 -23.73 25.42 -10.32
CA SER A 363 -23.75 25.24 -11.78
C SER A 363 -23.97 23.78 -12.19
N ASN A 364 -25.14 23.48 -12.78
CA ASN A 364 -25.41 22.17 -13.37
C ASN A 364 -24.47 21.85 -14.53
N LYS A 365 -24.07 22.86 -15.30
CA LYS A 365 -23.12 22.67 -16.42
C LYS A 365 -21.78 22.19 -15.88
N LEU A 366 -21.29 22.79 -14.77
CA LEU A 366 -20.05 22.34 -14.15
C LEU A 366 -20.18 20.93 -13.56
N LYS A 367 -21.29 20.60 -12.90
CA LYS A 367 -21.54 19.24 -12.37
C LYS A 367 -21.52 18.20 -13.50
N ILE A 368 -22.13 18.48 -14.65
CA ILE A 368 -22.10 17.61 -15.81
C ILE A 368 -20.68 17.46 -16.35
N LEU A 369 -19.95 18.57 -16.53
CA LEU A 369 -18.57 18.55 -17.01
C LEU A 369 -17.68 17.69 -16.10
N VAL A 370 -17.75 17.91 -14.78
CA VAL A 370 -16.99 17.13 -13.77
C VAL A 370 -17.37 15.66 -13.84
N SER A 371 -18.65 15.31 -14.02
CA SER A 371 -19.09 13.92 -14.15
C SER A 371 -18.51 13.25 -15.40
N ILE A 372 -18.56 13.91 -16.56
CA ILE A 372 -18.00 13.39 -17.82
C ILE A 372 -16.48 13.18 -17.67
N THR A 373 -15.79 14.20 -17.16
CA THR A 373 -14.33 14.13 -16.92
C THR A 373 -13.97 12.99 -15.98
N THR A 374 -14.73 12.82 -14.90
CA THR A 374 -14.51 11.71 -13.94
C THR A 374 -14.70 10.35 -14.61
N VAL A 375 -15.78 10.17 -15.39
CA VAL A 375 -16.00 8.91 -16.13
C VAL A 375 -14.84 8.62 -17.08
N PHE A 376 -14.35 9.62 -17.81
CA PHE A 376 -13.20 9.48 -18.70
C PHE A 376 -11.96 8.95 -17.95
N PHE A 377 -11.63 9.52 -16.78
CA PHE A 377 -10.49 9.06 -15.99
C PHE A 377 -10.71 7.70 -15.32
N LEU A 378 -11.95 7.37 -14.92
CA LEU A 378 -12.28 6.02 -14.45
C LEU A 378 -12.03 4.97 -15.54
N LEU A 379 -12.40 5.27 -16.78
CA LEU A 379 -12.11 4.40 -17.93
C LEU A 379 -10.61 4.29 -18.20
N GLY A 380 -9.88 5.40 -18.08
CA GLY A 380 -8.42 5.39 -18.17
C GLY A 380 -7.76 4.49 -17.12
N CYS A 381 -8.22 4.59 -15.87
CA CYS A 381 -7.78 3.72 -14.79
C CYS A 381 -8.14 2.24 -15.04
N ALA A 382 -9.30 1.96 -15.62
CA ALA A 382 -9.68 0.59 -15.98
C ALA A 382 -8.70 -0.03 -16.98
N ILE A 383 -8.27 0.74 -17.99
CA ILE A 383 -7.28 0.30 -18.97
C ILE A 383 -5.94 0.01 -18.27
N LYS A 384 -5.44 0.93 -17.43
CA LYS A 384 -4.17 0.74 -16.70
C LYS A 384 -4.23 -0.45 -15.74
N SER A 385 -5.32 -0.64 -14.99
CA SER A 385 -5.51 -1.79 -14.09
C SER A 385 -5.50 -3.12 -14.85
N ARG A 386 -6.22 -3.19 -15.96
CA ARG A 386 -6.28 -4.41 -16.80
C ARG A 386 -4.93 -4.73 -17.43
N ALA A 387 -4.16 -3.74 -17.84
CA ALA A 387 -2.81 -3.93 -18.34
C ALA A 387 -1.91 -4.55 -17.26
N LYS A 388 -1.94 -4.05 -16.03
CA LYS A 388 -1.14 -4.57 -14.89
C LYS A 388 -1.45 -6.04 -14.57
N TYR A 389 -2.69 -6.51 -14.76
CA TYR A 389 -3.12 -7.87 -14.42
C TYR A 389 -3.26 -8.82 -15.61
N ASN A 390 -2.81 -8.43 -16.82
CA ASN A 390 -2.93 -9.25 -18.04
C ASN A 390 -4.37 -9.66 -18.37
N SER A 391 -5.32 -8.79 -18.14
CA SER A 391 -6.70 -9.06 -18.54
C SER A 391 -6.83 -8.94 -20.06
N LYS A 392 -7.25 -10.02 -20.71
CA LYS A 392 -7.47 -10.03 -22.18
C LYS A 392 -8.71 -9.23 -22.59
N ASP A 393 -9.63 -9.01 -21.67
CA ASP A 393 -10.92 -8.35 -21.91
C ASP A 393 -10.78 -6.83 -21.84
N PHE A 394 -10.18 -6.22 -22.87
CA PHE A 394 -10.17 -4.77 -22.99
C PHE A 394 -11.46 -4.29 -23.66
N ILE A 395 -12.19 -3.45 -22.96
CA ILE A 395 -13.40 -2.80 -23.49
C ILE A 395 -13.03 -1.73 -24.53
N PHE A 396 -11.81 -1.16 -24.45
CA PHE A 396 -11.34 -0.06 -25.30
C PHE A 396 -9.93 -0.32 -25.83
N ASN A 397 -9.57 0.40 -26.91
CA ASN A 397 -8.21 0.35 -27.43
C ASN A 397 -7.20 0.85 -26.39
N LYS A 398 -6.27 -0.01 -25.97
CA LYS A 398 -5.21 0.27 -24.98
C LYS A 398 -4.40 1.52 -25.33
N ARG A 399 -4.14 1.74 -26.63
CA ARG A 399 -3.29 2.83 -27.14
C ARG A 399 -3.82 4.23 -26.90
N ILE A 400 -5.08 4.38 -26.46
CA ILE A 400 -5.64 5.68 -26.11
C ILE A 400 -5.07 6.20 -24.78
N ILE A 401 -4.71 5.30 -23.86
CA ILE A 401 -4.29 5.64 -22.48
C ILE A 401 -2.87 5.20 -22.18
N LEU A 402 -2.45 4.02 -22.68
CA LEU A 402 -1.09 3.52 -22.46
C LEU A 402 -0.16 4.11 -23.52
N THR A 403 0.99 4.60 -23.09
CA THR A 403 2.09 4.90 -24.01
C THR A 403 2.55 3.62 -24.70
N LYS A 404 3.31 3.75 -25.79
CA LYS A 404 3.92 2.60 -26.46
C LYS A 404 4.80 1.83 -25.48
N ASP A 405 5.65 2.54 -24.73
CA ASP A 405 6.61 1.93 -23.81
C ASP A 405 5.90 1.22 -22.63
N GLU A 406 4.82 1.80 -22.08
CA GLU A 406 4.00 1.12 -21.05
C GLU A 406 3.36 -0.17 -21.60
N ASN A 407 2.84 -0.13 -22.83
CA ASN A 407 2.22 -1.30 -23.44
C ASN A 407 3.24 -2.40 -23.73
N ASP A 408 4.41 -2.04 -24.26
CA ASP A 408 5.49 -2.97 -24.60
C ASP A 408 6.08 -3.58 -23.30
N TYR A 409 6.25 -2.77 -22.25
CA TYR A 409 6.66 -3.24 -20.93
C TYR A 409 5.68 -4.29 -20.36
N TRP A 410 4.37 -4.03 -20.37
CA TRP A 410 3.39 -4.98 -19.83
C TRP A 410 3.28 -6.25 -20.67
N ASN A 411 3.41 -6.18 -22.00
CA ASN A 411 3.44 -7.35 -22.87
C ASN A 411 4.65 -8.24 -22.56
N TRP A 412 5.84 -7.61 -22.45
CA TRP A 412 7.06 -8.32 -22.06
C TRP A 412 6.95 -8.91 -20.65
N PHE A 413 6.50 -8.13 -19.67
CA PHE A 413 6.38 -8.58 -18.28
C PHE A 413 5.48 -9.80 -18.14
N HIS A 414 4.32 -9.80 -18.79
CA HIS A 414 3.39 -10.92 -18.73
C HIS A 414 3.89 -12.15 -19.49
N TRP A 415 4.56 -11.94 -20.61
CA TRP A 415 5.23 -13.04 -21.30
C TRP A 415 6.29 -13.68 -20.41
N TYR A 416 7.21 -12.88 -19.85
CA TYR A 416 8.26 -13.36 -18.96
C TYR A 416 7.68 -14.10 -17.73
N TYR A 417 6.65 -13.53 -17.10
CA TYR A 417 6.01 -14.17 -15.95
C TYR A 417 5.36 -15.50 -16.30
N ASN A 418 4.69 -15.61 -17.43
CA ASN A 418 4.03 -16.84 -17.87
C ASN A 418 5.04 -17.95 -18.16
N GLU A 419 6.16 -17.61 -18.79
CA GLU A 419 7.20 -18.59 -19.15
C GLU A 419 8.03 -19.04 -17.94
N ARG A 420 8.31 -18.15 -16.99
CA ARG A 420 9.29 -18.40 -15.94
C ARG A 420 8.73 -18.42 -14.52
N GLY A 421 7.75 -17.60 -14.21
CA GLY A 421 7.21 -17.42 -12.85
C GLY A 421 5.95 -18.24 -12.54
N LEU A 422 5.10 -18.49 -13.54
CA LEU A 422 3.78 -19.08 -13.33
C LEU A 422 3.85 -20.51 -12.75
N ALA A 423 4.86 -21.30 -13.09
CA ALA A 423 5.04 -22.64 -12.55
C ALA A 423 5.19 -22.66 -11.03
N MET A 424 5.82 -21.63 -10.46
CA MET A 424 5.97 -21.51 -8.99
C MET A 424 4.65 -21.43 -8.25
N GLU A 425 3.60 -20.82 -8.85
CA GLU A 425 2.27 -20.74 -8.21
C GLU A 425 1.62 -22.13 -7.97
N THR A 426 2.10 -23.16 -8.68
CA THR A 426 1.44 -24.48 -8.71
C THR A 426 2.37 -25.65 -8.35
N VAL A 427 3.65 -25.41 -8.07
CA VAL A 427 4.65 -26.47 -7.82
C VAL A 427 4.50 -27.14 -6.44
N LYS A 428 3.88 -26.47 -5.46
CA LYS A 428 3.78 -26.96 -4.07
C LYS A 428 3.29 -28.41 -3.92
N PRO A 429 2.20 -28.86 -4.57
CA PRO A 429 1.76 -30.25 -4.46
C PRO A 429 2.82 -31.24 -4.94
N TYR A 430 3.49 -30.93 -6.06
CA TYR A 430 4.54 -31.77 -6.62
C TYR A 430 5.75 -31.92 -5.67
N LEU A 431 6.15 -30.83 -5.00
CA LEU A 431 7.21 -30.90 -3.98
C LEU A 431 6.87 -31.90 -2.88
N ARG A 432 5.63 -31.96 -2.44
CA ARG A 432 5.17 -32.92 -1.42
C ARG A 432 5.11 -34.35 -1.95
N GLU A 433 4.73 -34.53 -3.22
CA GLU A 433 4.71 -35.84 -3.89
C GLU A 433 6.10 -36.46 -3.97
N ILE A 434 7.13 -35.68 -4.29
CA ILE A 434 8.53 -36.16 -4.33
C ILE A 434 9.23 -36.22 -2.96
N GLY A 435 8.49 -36.01 -1.86
CA GLY A 435 8.96 -36.19 -0.49
C GLY A 435 9.58 -34.95 0.19
N ILE A 436 9.62 -33.80 -0.47
CA ILE A 436 10.10 -32.55 0.15
C ILE A 436 9.04 -32.05 1.13
N THR A 437 9.40 -32.00 2.41
CA THR A 437 8.51 -31.57 3.49
C THR A 437 8.59 -30.06 3.73
N LYS A 438 7.67 -29.51 4.50
CA LYS A 438 7.71 -28.07 4.87
C LYS A 438 8.93 -27.69 5.73
N GLU A 439 9.48 -28.66 6.42
CA GLU A 439 10.63 -28.48 7.34
C GLU A 439 11.96 -28.50 6.60
N ASP A 440 11.99 -28.99 5.36
CA ASP A 440 13.21 -29.02 4.57
C ASP A 440 13.54 -27.63 4.04
N LEU A 441 14.77 -27.16 4.25
CA LEU A 441 15.22 -25.89 3.72
C LEU A 441 15.61 -26.06 2.25
N VAL A 442 15.17 -25.11 1.42
CA VAL A 442 15.46 -25.09 -0.01
C VAL A 442 16.25 -23.85 -0.43
N ILE A 443 16.95 -23.94 -1.54
CA ILE A 443 17.53 -22.82 -2.27
C ILE A 443 16.69 -22.63 -3.52
N SER A 444 16.19 -21.44 -3.78
CA SER A 444 15.36 -21.13 -4.95
C SER A 444 16.01 -20.06 -5.82
N PHE A 445 16.44 -20.44 -7.03
CA PHE A 445 17.07 -19.54 -7.99
C PHE A 445 16.26 -19.48 -9.29
N PRO A 446 16.23 -18.29 -9.95
CA PRO A 446 16.98 -17.04 -9.68
C PRO A 446 16.17 -16.00 -8.90
N ASP A 447 15.32 -16.37 -7.97
CA ASP A 447 14.46 -15.43 -7.22
C ASP A 447 15.30 -14.34 -6.52
N GLN A 448 15.26 -13.11 -7.06
CA GLN A 448 15.95 -11.95 -6.49
C GLN A 448 15.14 -11.24 -5.41
N SER A 449 13.97 -11.76 -5.08
CA SER A 449 13.14 -11.26 -3.98
C SER A 449 13.51 -11.96 -2.66
N PRO A 450 13.09 -11.40 -1.52
CA PRO A 450 13.24 -12.13 -0.25
C PRO A 450 12.47 -13.45 -0.24
N ASN A 451 11.31 -13.56 -0.91
CA ASN A 451 10.34 -14.55 -0.49
C ASN A 451 9.27 -14.97 -1.54
N ILE A 452 9.33 -14.52 -2.80
CA ILE A 452 8.27 -14.83 -3.78
C ILE A 452 8.14 -16.32 -4.00
N SER A 453 9.22 -16.97 -4.43
CA SER A 453 9.22 -18.40 -4.72
C SER A 453 8.97 -19.26 -3.48
N LEU A 454 9.58 -18.91 -2.37
CA LEU A 454 9.43 -19.61 -1.10
C LEU A 454 7.98 -19.56 -0.60
N PHE A 455 7.31 -18.40 -0.72
CA PHE A 455 5.91 -18.26 -0.37
C PHE A 455 5.01 -19.15 -1.24
N PHE A 456 5.18 -19.16 -2.55
CA PHE A 456 4.37 -20.00 -3.44
C PHE A 456 4.57 -21.49 -3.19
N MET A 457 5.78 -21.91 -2.89
CA MET A 457 6.10 -23.28 -2.52
C MET A 457 5.61 -23.67 -1.12
N ASP A 458 5.24 -22.68 -0.28
CA ASP A 458 5.03 -22.89 1.17
C ASP A 458 6.23 -23.62 1.77
N GLN A 459 7.44 -23.07 1.54
CA GLN A 459 8.71 -23.71 1.83
C GLN A 459 9.69 -22.73 2.45
N LYS A 460 10.31 -23.10 3.55
CA LYS A 460 11.40 -22.32 4.16
C LYS A 460 12.68 -22.44 3.34
N GLY A 461 13.50 -21.40 3.29
CA GLY A 461 14.76 -21.47 2.57
C GLY A 461 15.41 -20.14 2.23
N PHE A 462 16.16 -20.15 1.14
CA PHE A 462 16.97 -19.04 0.67
C PHE A 462 16.72 -18.76 -0.80
N THR A 463 16.87 -17.48 -1.18
CA THR A 463 16.74 -17.00 -2.57
C THR A 463 18.04 -16.38 -3.05
N ASN A 464 18.04 -15.75 -4.22
CA ASN A 464 19.22 -15.08 -4.77
C ASN A 464 19.41 -13.64 -4.25
N LEU A 465 18.69 -13.22 -3.20
CA LEU A 465 18.64 -11.81 -2.76
C LEU A 465 19.97 -11.30 -2.19
N TYR A 466 20.73 -12.10 -1.45
CA TYR A 466 21.94 -11.66 -0.77
C TYR A 466 23.23 -12.20 -1.39
N TYR A 467 24.37 -11.68 -0.91
CA TYR A 467 25.70 -12.03 -1.40
C TYR A 467 25.87 -11.67 -2.87
N TYR A 468 25.60 -10.41 -3.23
CA TYR A 468 25.64 -9.92 -4.62
C TYR A 468 26.99 -10.07 -5.31
N ASP A 469 28.06 -10.13 -4.53
CA ASP A 469 29.45 -10.33 -4.95
C ASP A 469 29.81 -11.80 -5.23
N LYS A 470 28.90 -12.74 -4.94
CA LYS A 470 29.16 -14.19 -5.04
C LYS A 470 28.44 -14.84 -6.22
N SER A 471 29.09 -15.83 -6.82
CA SER A 471 28.49 -16.71 -7.83
C SER A 471 27.34 -17.54 -7.22
N LEU A 472 26.47 -18.10 -8.07
CA LEU A 472 25.39 -18.98 -7.62
C LEU A 472 25.91 -20.24 -6.93
N GLY A 473 27.04 -20.79 -7.38
CA GLY A 473 27.70 -21.92 -6.73
C GLY A 473 28.19 -21.60 -5.32
N GLU A 474 28.83 -20.43 -5.12
CA GLU A 474 29.26 -19.98 -3.78
C GLU A 474 28.07 -19.75 -2.85
N LYS A 475 26.99 -19.15 -3.36
CA LYS A 475 25.74 -18.97 -2.59
C LYS A 475 25.16 -20.33 -2.19
N THR A 476 25.13 -21.29 -3.11
CA THR A 476 24.66 -22.65 -2.84
C THR A 476 25.47 -23.30 -1.74
N ALA A 477 26.82 -23.19 -1.77
CA ALA A 477 27.70 -23.69 -0.70
C ALA A 477 27.35 -23.06 0.66
N ILE A 478 27.20 -21.74 0.71
CA ILE A 478 26.84 -21.02 1.95
C ILE A 478 25.48 -21.49 2.50
N TYR A 479 24.47 -21.61 1.64
CA TYR A 479 23.12 -22.00 2.09
C TYR A 479 23.03 -23.48 2.47
N LYS A 480 23.82 -24.34 1.80
CA LYS A 480 23.99 -25.74 2.20
C LYS A 480 24.56 -25.85 3.63
N LEU A 481 25.60 -25.06 3.97
CA LEU A 481 26.12 -24.98 5.34
C LEU A 481 25.10 -24.48 6.35
N LYS A 482 24.08 -23.75 5.91
CA LYS A 482 22.94 -23.31 6.72
C LYS A 482 21.79 -24.34 6.77
N GLY A 483 22.00 -25.53 6.21
CA GLY A 483 21.04 -26.64 6.28
C GLY A 483 20.11 -26.77 5.07
N ALA A 484 20.34 -26.07 3.97
CA ALA A 484 19.55 -26.28 2.75
C ALA A 484 19.85 -27.67 2.14
N LYS A 485 18.79 -28.43 1.91
CA LYS A 485 18.85 -29.82 1.37
C LYS A 485 18.56 -29.90 -0.12
N TYR A 486 17.86 -28.94 -0.68
CA TYR A 486 17.41 -28.99 -2.07
C TYR A 486 17.72 -27.67 -2.79
N LEU A 487 18.08 -27.79 -4.05
CA LEU A 487 18.23 -26.66 -4.99
C LEU A 487 17.10 -26.71 -6.01
N ILE A 488 16.34 -25.64 -6.11
CA ILE A 488 15.20 -25.49 -7.00
C ILE A 488 15.51 -24.40 -8.02
N LEU A 489 15.57 -24.77 -9.29
CA LEU A 489 15.86 -23.89 -10.42
C LEU A 489 14.61 -23.68 -11.26
N SER A 490 14.16 -22.42 -11.40
CA SER A 490 12.98 -22.08 -12.20
C SER A 490 13.29 -21.53 -13.58
N GLU A 491 14.56 -21.37 -13.92
CA GLU A 491 15.02 -20.97 -15.26
C GLU A 491 15.95 -22.04 -15.84
N PRO A 492 15.59 -22.64 -17.00
CA PRO A 492 16.42 -23.67 -17.63
C PRO A 492 17.85 -23.23 -17.95
N ASP A 493 18.05 -21.94 -18.26
CA ASP A 493 19.35 -21.36 -18.59
C ASP A 493 20.37 -21.50 -17.44
N LEU A 494 19.92 -21.60 -16.19
CA LEU A 494 20.78 -21.81 -15.02
C LEU A 494 21.45 -23.19 -15.00
N MET A 495 20.96 -24.15 -15.79
CA MET A 495 21.63 -25.44 -15.98
C MET A 495 22.99 -25.32 -16.68
N GLN A 496 23.22 -24.20 -17.35
CA GLN A 496 24.48 -23.92 -18.04
C GLN A 496 25.48 -23.14 -17.17
N ASP A 497 25.08 -22.73 -15.97
CA ASP A 497 25.96 -22.02 -15.03
C ASP A 497 27.01 -23.02 -14.49
N SER A 498 28.27 -22.83 -14.92
CA SER A 498 29.38 -23.69 -14.52
C SER A 498 29.60 -23.73 -12.99
N THR A 499 29.23 -22.67 -12.28
CA THR A 499 29.38 -22.61 -10.81
C THR A 499 28.36 -23.49 -10.09
N LEU A 500 27.22 -23.78 -10.71
CA LEU A 500 26.22 -24.72 -10.21
C LEU A 500 26.49 -26.18 -10.54
N ALA A 501 27.34 -26.47 -11.53
CA ALA A 501 27.60 -27.84 -12.01
C ALA A 501 27.87 -28.89 -10.90
N PRO A 502 28.59 -28.58 -9.79
CA PRO A 502 28.77 -29.52 -8.67
C PRO A 502 27.47 -29.95 -7.99
N TYR A 503 26.44 -29.12 -8.04
CA TYR A 503 25.16 -29.27 -7.32
C TYR A 503 24.02 -29.81 -8.21
N LEU A 504 24.28 -30.03 -9.52
CA LEU A 504 23.29 -30.49 -10.50
C LEU A 504 23.33 -32.00 -10.75
N LYS A 505 24.04 -32.77 -9.92
CA LYS A 505 24.27 -34.21 -10.13
C LYS A 505 23.06 -35.07 -9.81
N ASN A 506 22.35 -34.79 -8.73
CA ASN A 506 21.24 -35.58 -8.25
C ASN A 506 19.91 -34.86 -8.51
N GLN A 507 19.39 -34.95 -9.74
CA GLN A 507 18.06 -34.41 -10.07
C GLN A 507 17.00 -35.40 -9.58
N ILE A 508 16.17 -34.97 -8.62
CA ILE A 508 15.11 -35.77 -8.01
C ILE A 508 13.72 -35.44 -8.57
N GLY A 509 13.59 -34.36 -9.32
CA GLY A 509 12.29 -34.00 -9.89
C GLY A 509 12.35 -32.92 -10.96
N GLU A 510 11.25 -32.87 -11.75
CA GLU A 510 11.02 -31.83 -12.76
C GLU A 510 9.53 -31.50 -12.83
N TYR A 511 9.19 -30.22 -12.75
CA TYR A 511 7.80 -29.74 -12.83
C TYR A 511 7.73 -28.53 -13.77
N LYS A 512 7.21 -28.73 -14.98
CA LYS A 512 7.21 -27.70 -16.03
C LYS A 512 8.66 -27.22 -16.30
N ASN A 513 8.93 -25.93 -16.12
CA ASN A 513 10.27 -25.35 -16.25
C ASN A 513 11.12 -25.41 -14.95
N ILE A 514 10.60 -26.01 -13.88
CA ILE A 514 11.29 -26.10 -12.59
C ILE A 514 12.04 -27.43 -12.49
N LYS A 515 13.34 -27.37 -12.21
CA LYS A 515 14.18 -28.55 -11.91
C LYS A 515 14.60 -28.55 -10.44
N ILE A 516 14.61 -29.73 -9.84
CA ILE A 516 14.84 -29.92 -8.42
C ILE A 516 15.97 -30.91 -8.21
N PHE A 517 16.96 -30.48 -7.44
CA PHE A 517 18.16 -31.26 -7.14
C PHE A 517 18.29 -31.45 -5.63
N GLU A 518 18.66 -32.64 -5.22
CA GLU A 518 19.07 -32.91 -3.85
C GLU A 518 20.53 -32.54 -3.68
N LEU A 519 20.83 -31.81 -2.60
CA LEU A 519 22.17 -31.42 -2.25
C LEU A 519 22.76 -32.51 -1.32
N GLU A 520 23.62 -33.35 -1.85
CA GLU A 520 24.34 -34.36 -1.05
C GLU A 520 25.04 -33.73 0.16
N ASN A 521 24.99 -34.39 1.31
CA ASN A 521 25.55 -33.91 2.58
C ASN A 521 27.06 -33.71 2.52
#